data_a682a58dec36f5f910456daf64b0608b
#
_entry.id   a682a58dec36f5f910456daf64b0608b
#
_cell.length_a   1.000
_cell.length_b   1.000
_cell.length_c   1.000
_cell.angle_alpha   90.00
_cell.angle_beta   90.00
_cell.angle_gamma   90.00
#
_symmetry.space_group_name_H-M   'P 1'
#
loop_
_entity.id
_entity.type
_entity.pdbx_description
1 polymer ?
#
loop_
_entity_poly.entity_id
_entity_poly.type
_entity_poly.pdbx_seq_one_letter_code
_entity_poly.pdbx_strand_id
1 'polypeptide(L)'
;RPIYAAHTNDNGENSFRYIYYLGDRPKLVLSNAGTGTSFFRFAHMFLGIKDGKWLDEMSNITARYVNGHEEYVIKDSSFEGEIKLTYTRSDKIDAMLVKAELPDSVKDKLVVAAAGGNRIDSKQPTGGNSSALEFSPSDTNSTVPTFTDNSFSITGSYATISGTSNVKMNYAAKDSSMYSSGVDALLTSTAANQPMVVGTTDGNTENTVYMMITTDSPSENKYFNEYQTNAREIFNDSVNYFKGVAETIKIDTPDPYINSAMRAQVMAMDNIWDNPVITHGAIGWHNGQGGWRGGYCFVNAGWSDRIKTNIQNYIARQEKDTGRIWAYPSHDGRYNMSLVMVDIIMQYWDWTG
;
A
#
# COMPACT_ATOMS: atom_id res chain seq x y z
N ARG A 1 -11.07 0.50 -7.13
CA ARG A 1 -9.93 1.18 -6.48
C ARG A 1 -8.88 0.15 -6.18
N PRO A 2 -7.65 0.32 -6.67
CA PRO A 2 -6.58 -0.61 -6.37
C PRO A 2 -6.23 -0.58 -4.88
N ILE A 3 -5.96 -1.76 -4.37
CA ILE A 3 -5.63 -1.98 -2.97
C ILE A 3 -4.35 -2.78 -2.96
N TYR A 4 -3.36 -2.24 -2.31
CA TYR A 4 -2.08 -2.89 -2.16
C TYR A 4 -1.95 -3.37 -0.73
N ALA A 5 -1.93 -4.70 -0.55
CA ALA A 5 -1.58 -5.28 0.74
C ALA A 5 -0.05 -5.34 0.84
N ALA A 6 0.49 -4.76 1.86
CA ALA A 6 1.90 -4.91 2.16
C ALA A 6 2.15 -6.28 2.80
N HIS A 7 3.19 -6.95 2.38
CA HIS A 7 3.67 -8.16 3.03
C HIS A 7 4.57 -7.75 4.18
N THR A 8 4.20 -8.13 5.38
CA THR A 8 5.11 -7.97 6.51
C THR A 8 6.16 -9.07 6.48
N ASN A 9 7.37 -8.68 6.87
CA ASN A 9 8.52 -9.56 6.90
C ASN A 9 8.35 -10.77 7.82
N ASP A 10 9.06 -11.82 7.47
CA ASP A 10 9.21 -13.19 7.90
C ASP A 10 9.16 -13.55 9.41
N ASN A 11 8.88 -12.66 10.32
CA ASN A 11 8.97 -12.94 11.76
C ASN A 11 7.68 -13.43 12.44
N GLY A 12 6.63 -13.76 11.69
CA GLY A 12 5.59 -14.71 12.12
C GLY A 12 4.70 -14.35 13.31
N GLU A 13 4.89 -13.24 13.98
CA GLU A 13 4.11 -12.86 15.14
C GLU A 13 3.27 -11.60 14.88
N ASN A 14 1.96 -11.78 14.71
CA ASN A 14 0.94 -10.71 14.70
C ASN A 14 1.19 -9.57 13.70
N SER A 15 1.67 -9.87 12.54
CA SER A 15 1.87 -8.90 11.49
C SER A 15 0.53 -8.40 10.96
N PHE A 16 0.11 -7.24 11.43
CA PHE A 16 -0.99 -6.54 10.81
C PHE A 16 -0.53 -6.10 9.43
N ARG A 17 -1.21 -6.54 8.38
CA ARG A 17 -0.97 -6.02 7.04
C ARG A 17 -1.45 -4.58 6.97
N TYR A 18 -0.57 -3.73 6.50
CA TYR A 18 -0.96 -2.40 6.08
C TYR A 18 -1.54 -2.46 4.67
N ILE A 19 -2.54 -1.65 4.44
CA ILE A 19 -3.22 -1.54 3.16
C ILE A 19 -3.06 -0.12 2.65
N TYR A 20 -2.60 -0.03 1.42
CA TYR A 20 -2.46 1.22 0.71
C TYR A 20 -3.62 1.36 -0.27
N TYR A 21 -4.42 2.41 -0.09
CA TYR A 21 -5.51 2.71 -1.00
C TYR A 21 -5.11 3.83 -1.95
N LEU A 22 -5.36 3.58 -3.23
CA LEU A 22 -5.37 4.57 -4.29
C LEU A 22 -6.74 4.58 -4.95
N GLY A 23 -7.12 5.67 -5.59
CA GLY A 23 -8.39 5.80 -6.29
C GLY A 23 -8.17 6.22 -7.75
N ASP A 24 -9.21 6.74 -8.37
CA ASP A 24 -9.13 7.32 -9.71
C ASP A 24 -8.28 8.61 -9.74
N ARG A 25 -7.86 9.05 -8.56
CA ARG A 25 -7.03 10.24 -8.35
C ARG A 25 -5.87 9.89 -7.42
N PRO A 26 -4.69 10.51 -7.59
CA PRO A 26 -3.44 10.16 -6.89
C PRO A 26 -3.44 10.65 -5.43
N LYS A 27 -4.27 10.02 -4.60
CA LYS A 27 -4.42 10.28 -3.18
C LYS A 27 -4.17 8.98 -2.43
N LEU A 28 -3.05 8.88 -1.76
CA LEU A 28 -2.65 7.68 -1.05
C LEU A 28 -3.15 7.70 0.40
N VAL A 29 -3.79 6.62 0.80
CA VAL A 29 -4.24 6.40 2.19
C VAL A 29 -3.62 5.12 2.72
N LEU A 30 -3.05 5.18 3.92
CA LEU A 30 -2.56 4.04 4.66
C LEU A 30 -3.58 3.64 5.71
N SER A 31 -3.89 2.34 5.74
CA SER A 31 -4.85 1.77 6.67
C SER A 31 -4.39 0.40 7.16
N ASN A 32 -5.12 -0.15 8.11
CA ASN A 32 -4.93 -1.51 8.56
C ASN A 32 -5.96 -2.44 7.90
N ALA A 33 -5.55 -3.65 7.61
CA ALA A 33 -6.41 -4.71 7.08
C ALA A 33 -7.46 -5.23 8.07
N GLY A 34 -7.61 -4.73 9.24
CA GLY A 34 -8.59 -5.04 10.27
C GLY A 34 -9.19 -6.45 10.28
N THR A 35 -9.44 -7.01 11.42
CA THR A 35 -10.19 -8.26 11.53
C THR A 35 -11.69 -7.97 11.65
N GLY A 36 -12.51 -8.66 10.85
CA GLY A 36 -13.97 -8.49 10.92
C GLY A 36 -14.45 -7.15 10.37
N THR A 37 -15.19 -6.40 11.16
CA THR A 37 -15.76 -5.09 10.77
C THR A 37 -14.89 -3.90 11.18
N SER A 38 -13.80 -4.13 11.88
CA SER A 38 -12.90 -3.06 12.30
C SER A 38 -12.05 -2.60 11.11
N PHE A 39 -12.13 -1.33 10.83
CA PHE A 39 -11.32 -0.65 9.83
C PHE A 39 -10.83 0.66 10.43
N PHE A 40 -9.59 1.01 10.17
CA PHE A 40 -9.07 2.31 10.51
C PHE A 40 -8.01 2.76 9.52
N ARG A 41 -7.96 4.04 9.27
CA ARG A 41 -6.85 4.69 8.59
C ARG A 41 -5.88 5.27 9.61
N PHE A 42 -4.66 5.50 9.20
CA PHE A 42 -3.65 6.09 10.08
C PHE A 42 -2.65 7.01 9.37
N ALA A 43 -2.68 7.09 8.04
CA ALA A 43 -1.86 8.07 7.32
C ALA A 43 -2.41 8.39 5.92
N HIS A 44 -1.96 9.55 5.42
CA HIS A 44 -2.22 10.04 4.07
C HIS A 44 -0.94 10.61 3.46
N MET A 45 -0.84 10.52 2.14
CA MET A 45 0.17 11.22 1.36
C MET A 45 -0.51 11.89 0.16
N PHE A 46 -0.21 13.17 -0.02
CA PHE A 46 -0.72 14.00 -1.09
C PHE A 46 0.45 14.57 -1.89
N LEU A 47 0.23 14.74 -3.17
CA LEU A 47 1.17 15.41 -4.07
C LEU A 47 0.50 16.64 -4.66
N GLY A 48 1.25 17.72 -4.79
CA GLY A 48 0.79 18.98 -5.34
C GLY A 48 1.88 19.72 -6.09
N ILE A 49 1.52 20.83 -6.71
CA ILE A 49 2.44 21.74 -7.39
C ILE A 49 2.35 23.11 -6.72
N LYS A 50 3.49 23.66 -6.33
CA LYS A 50 3.63 25.00 -5.81
C LYS A 50 3.18 26.03 -6.86
N ASP A 51 2.49 27.07 -6.45
CA ASP A 51 1.80 28.02 -7.32
C ASP A 51 0.70 27.35 -8.18
N GLY A 52 0.14 26.22 -7.70
CA GLY A 52 -0.82 25.42 -8.42
C GLY A 52 -1.81 24.71 -7.49
N LYS A 53 -2.09 23.44 -7.79
CA LYS A 53 -3.12 22.64 -7.10
C LYS A 53 -2.55 21.32 -6.58
N TRP A 54 -3.33 20.65 -5.74
CA TRP A 54 -3.13 19.23 -5.47
C TRP A 54 -3.31 18.43 -6.75
N LEU A 55 -2.47 17.38 -6.97
CA LEU A 55 -2.54 16.57 -8.20
C LEU A 55 -3.88 15.83 -8.33
N ASP A 56 -4.50 15.49 -7.21
CA ASP A 56 -5.83 14.86 -7.17
C ASP A 56 -6.99 15.83 -7.49
N GLU A 57 -6.73 17.15 -7.51
CA GLU A 57 -7.72 18.19 -7.88
C GLU A 57 -7.59 18.66 -9.32
N MET A 58 -6.60 18.16 -10.06
CA MET A 58 -6.37 18.59 -11.43
C MET A 58 -7.48 18.12 -12.39
N SER A 59 -7.67 18.85 -13.47
CA SER A 59 -8.85 18.72 -14.34
C SER A 59 -8.84 17.48 -15.22
N ASN A 60 -7.66 17.02 -15.62
CA ASN A 60 -7.51 15.90 -16.54
C ASN A 60 -6.55 14.85 -15.97
N ILE A 61 -7.12 13.79 -15.41
CA ILE A 61 -6.40 12.67 -14.80
C ILE A 61 -6.86 11.38 -15.48
N THR A 62 -5.92 10.65 -16.03
CA THR A 62 -6.13 9.28 -16.49
C THR A 62 -5.46 8.33 -15.53
N ALA A 63 -6.22 7.42 -14.92
CA ALA A 63 -5.73 6.39 -14.03
C ALA A 63 -5.73 5.02 -14.73
N ARG A 64 -4.69 4.22 -14.52
CA ARG A 64 -4.57 2.87 -15.08
C ARG A 64 -3.93 1.95 -14.05
N TYR A 65 -4.57 0.80 -13.82
CA TYR A 65 -3.95 -0.31 -13.10
C TYR A 65 -3.25 -1.25 -14.08
N VAL A 66 -1.94 -1.44 -13.92
CA VAL A 66 -1.11 -2.21 -14.85
C VAL A 66 -0.18 -3.13 -14.08
N ASN A 67 -0.36 -4.45 -14.21
CA ASN A 67 0.58 -5.46 -13.70
C ASN A 67 1.02 -5.24 -12.22
N GLY A 68 0.07 -4.85 -11.36
CA GLY A 68 0.35 -4.67 -9.93
C GLY A 68 0.76 -3.26 -9.51
N HIS A 69 0.79 -2.30 -10.41
CA HIS A 69 1.03 -0.89 -10.09
C HIS A 69 -0.04 0.03 -10.66
N GLU A 70 -0.18 1.20 -10.08
CA GLU A 70 -1.12 2.24 -10.51
C GLU A 70 -0.36 3.36 -11.21
N GLU A 71 -0.83 3.72 -12.40
CA GLU A 71 -0.28 4.79 -13.21
C GLU A 71 -1.30 5.94 -13.34
N TYR A 72 -0.82 7.17 -13.18
CA TYR A 72 -1.60 8.37 -13.48
C TYR A 72 -0.88 9.20 -14.52
N VAL A 73 -1.63 9.68 -15.50
CA VAL A 73 -1.21 10.74 -16.41
C VAL A 73 -2.06 11.97 -16.14
N ILE A 74 -1.42 13.07 -15.80
CA ILE A 74 -2.09 14.29 -15.31
C ILE A 74 -1.72 15.45 -16.22
N LYS A 75 -2.75 16.15 -16.69
CA LYS A 75 -2.62 17.40 -17.46
C LYS A 75 -3.52 18.47 -16.82
N ASP A 76 -3.00 19.67 -16.71
CA ASP A 76 -3.76 20.80 -16.18
C ASP A 76 -3.29 22.10 -16.86
N SER A 77 -4.14 23.11 -16.90
CA SER A 77 -3.81 24.41 -17.46
C SER A 77 -2.77 25.21 -16.66
N SER A 78 -2.45 24.76 -15.43
CA SER A 78 -1.47 25.41 -14.56
C SER A 78 -0.02 25.11 -14.90
N PHE A 79 0.26 24.15 -15.80
CA PHE A 79 1.62 23.84 -16.26
C PHE A 79 1.63 23.31 -17.70
N GLU A 80 2.77 23.40 -18.34
CA GLU A 80 2.99 22.84 -19.68
C GLU A 80 3.50 21.39 -19.59
N GLY A 81 2.98 20.51 -20.46
CA GLY A 81 3.35 19.11 -20.52
C GLY A 81 2.39 18.19 -19.74
N GLU A 82 2.94 17.09 -19.25
CA GLU A 82 2.18 16.11 -18.45
C GLU A 82 3.02 15.61 -17.26
N ILE A 83 2.36 15.37 -16.13
CA ILE A 83 2.94 14.69 -14.98
C ILE A 83 2.53 13.23 -15.06
N LYS A 84 3.52 12.33 -14.90
CA LYS A 84 3.24 10.88 -14.77
C LYS A 84 3.61 10.43 -13.38
N LEU A 85 2.67 9.75 -12.73
CA LEU A 85 2.91 9.11 -11.44
C LEU A 85 2.78 7.61 -11.61
N THR A 86 3.67 6.85 -10.98
CA THR A 86 3.54 5.41 -10.84
C THR A 86 3.70 5.03 -9.38
N TYR A 87 2.71 4.33 -8.84
CA TYR A 87 2.71 3.80 -7.48
C TYR A 87 2.86 2.28 -7.54
N THR A 88 3.81 1.74 -6.81
CA THR A 88 3.97 0.30 -6.63
C THR A 88 4.32 -0.01 -5.18
N ARG A 89 3.90 -1.15 -4.66
CA ARG A 89 4.40 -1.61 -3.36
C ARG A 89 5.84 -2.10 -3.50
N SER A 90 6.60 -2.03 -2.42
CA SER A 90 7.90 -2.70 -2.37
C SER A 90 7.72 -4.23 -2.34
N ASP A 91 8.64 -4.95 -2.98
CA ASP A 91 8.74 -6.42 -2.91
C ASP A 91 9.59 -6.91 -1.73
N LYS A 92 10.23 -5.98 -0.98
CA LYS A 92 11.17 -6.30 0.11
C LYS A 92 10.69 -5.90 1.50
N ILE A 93 9.93 -4.81 1.59
CA ILE A 93 9.52 -4.21 2.86
C ILE A 93 8.08 -3.72 2.77
N ASP A 94 7.48 -3.40 3.92
CA ASP A 94 6.17 -2.78 3.99
C ASP A 94 6.25 -1.29 3.62
N ALA A 95 6.26 -1.01 2.32
CA ALA A 95 6.35 0.35 1.80
C ALA A 95 5.59 0.53 0.49
N MET A 96 5.10 1.75 0.26
CA MET A 96 4.68 2.22 -1.05
C MET A 96 5.81 3.04 -1.67
N LEU A 97 6.14 2.70 -2.90
CA LEU A 97 7.11 3.39 -3.74
C LEU A 97 6.36 4.23 -4.77
N VAL A 98 6.81 5.45 -4.95
CA VAL A 98 6.20 6.41 -5.88
C VAL A 98 7.27 6.97 -6.80
N LYS A 99 7.01 6.93 -8.11
CA LYS A 99 7.80 7.61 -9.12
C LYS A 99 6.98 8.76 -9.70
N ALA A 100 7.52 9.97 -9.65
CA ALA A 100 6.94 11.15 -10.29
C ALA A 100 7.86 11.61 -11.44
N GLU A 101 7.34 11.61 -12.66
CA GLU A 101 7.99 12.16 -13.84
C GLU A 101 7.37 13.52 -14.13
N LEU A 102 8.17 14.56 -14.01
CA LEU A 102 7.75 15.96 -14.04
C LEU A 102 8.26 16.65 -15.30
N PRO A 103 7.43 17.45 -16.00
CA PRO A 103 7.91 18.30 -17.07
C PRO A 103 8.79 19.43 -16.51
N ASP A 104 9.65 20.00 -17.37
CA ASP A 104 10.58 21.06 -17.00
C ASP A 104 9.92 22.26 -16.32
N SER A 105 8.67 22.54 -16.66
CA SER A 105 7.90 23.67 -16.14
C SER A 105 7.59 23.57 -14.63
N VAL A 106 7.66 22.35 -14.04
CA VAL A 106 7.28 22.10 -12.62
C VAL A 106 8.22 21.14 -11.88
N LYS A 107 9.36 20.76 -12.45
CA LYS A 107 10.29 19.79 -11.83
C LYS A 107 10.84 20.23 -10.45
N ASP A 108 10.90 21.53 -10.22
CA ASP A 108 11.33 22.16 -8.96
C ASP A 108 10.15 22.65 -8.11
N LYS A 109 8.91 22.30 -8.50
CA LYS A 109 7.68 22.76 -7.83
C LYS A 109 6.86 21.64 -7.18
N LEU A 110 7.37 20.41 -7.20
CA LEU A 110 6.64 19.30 -6.55
C LEU A 110 6.54 19.54 -5.04
N VAL A 111 5.33 19.38 -4.53
CA VAL A 111 5.01 19.43 -3.11
C VAL A 111 4.54 18.04 -2.67
N VAL A 112 5.15 17.53 -1.61
CA VAL A 112 4.76 16.29 -0.97
C VAL A 112 4.21 16.63 0.40
N ALA A 113 3.00 16.24 0.71
CA ALA A 113 2.41 16.43 2.03
C ALA A 113 2.07 15.06 2.64
N ALA A 114 2.52 14.81 3.87
CA ALA A 114 2.24 13.59 4.61
C ALA A 114 1.65 13.91 5.98
N ALA A 115 0.61 13.18 6.34
CA ALA A 115 -0.11 13.34 7.59
C ALA A 115 -0.47 11.97 8.17
N GLY A 116 -0.38 11.80 9.48
CA GLY A 116 -0.76 10.52 10.08
C GLY A 116 -0.07 10.23 11.39
N GLY A 117 -0.01 8.93 11.73
CA GLY A 117 0.54 8.39 12.97
C GLY A 117 -0.52 8.07 14.01
N ASN A 118 -1.73 8.62 13.91
CA ASN A 118 -2.85 8.30 14.80
C ASN A 118 -3.81 7.28 14.18
N ARG A 119 -4.39 6.44 15.01
CA ARG A 119 -5.46 5.54 14.61
C ARG A 119 -6.78 6.28 14.53
N ILE A 120 -7.42 6.26 13.37
CA ILE A 120 -8.74 6.84 13.12
C ILE A 120 -9.71 5.73 12.76
N ASP A 121 -10.46 5.29 13.75
CA ASP A 121 -11.47 4.25 13.57
C ASP A 121 -12.60 4.72 12.64
N SER A 122 -13.01 3.87 11.76
CA SER A 122 -14.01 4.14 10.75
C SER A 122 -14.79 2.88 10.39
N LYS A 123 -15.89 3.05 9.69
CA LYS A 123 -16.57 1.90 9.07
C LYS A 123 -15.78 1.46 7.84
N GLN A 124 -15.71 0.15 7.65
CA GLN A 124 -15.08 -0.42 6.46
C GLN A 124 -15.63 0.24 5.17
N PRO A 125 -14.78 0.66 4.23
CA PRO A 125 -15.21 1.28 2.99
C PRO A 125 -15.84 0.22 2.08
N THR A 126 -17.15 -0.01 2.25
CA THR A 126 -17.94 -0.93 1.44
C THR A 126 -18.91 -0.15 0.56
N GLY A 127 -19.20 -0.67 -0.62
CA GLY A 127 -20.28 -0.16 -1.45
C GLY A 127 -20.17 1.30 -1.92
N GLY A 128 -18.95 1.81 -2.10
CA GLY A 128 -18.74 3.18 -2.57
C GLY A 128 -18.68 4.25 -1.48
N ASN A 129 -18.78 3.86 -0.20
CA ASN A 129 -18.57 4.81 0.90
C ASN A 129 -17.07 5.13 1.03
N SER A 130 -16.67 6.30 0.54
CA SER A 130 -15.29 6.80 0.59
C SER A 130 -14.98 7.61 1.84
N SER A 131 -15.97 7.99 2.65
CA SER A 131 -15.78 8.85 3.84
C SER A 131 -14.80 8.27 4.85
N ALA A 132 -14.69 6.93 4.91
CA ALA A 132 -13.71 6.23 5.73
C ALA A 132 -12.24 6.53 5.35
N LEU A 133 -12.00 7.00 4.14
CA LEU A 133 -10.69 7.28 3.57
C LEU A 133 -10.40 8.78 3.46
N GLU A 134 -11.34 9.64 3.83
CA GLU A 134 -11.16 11.09 3.75
C GLU A 134 -10.29 11.60 4.90
N PHE A 135 -9.35 12.47 4.56
CA PHE A 135 -8.48 13.13 5.52
C PHE A 135 -9.27 14.17 6.35
N SER A 136 -8.94 14.24 7.62
CA SER A 136 -9.38 15.35 8.51
C SER A 136 -8.17 15.91 9.24
N PRO A 137 -8.07 17.24 9.43
CA PRO A 137 -7.00 17.85 10.22
C PRO A 137 -6.84 17.23 11.62
N SER A 138 -7.94 16.77 12.23
CA SER A 138 -7.91 16.08 13.53
C SER A 138 -7.12 14.76 13.52
N ASP A 139 -6.88 14.16 12.36
CA ASP A 139 -6.09 12.94 12.20
C ASP A 139 -4.63 13.14 12.65
N THR A 140 -4.17 14.39 12.69
CA THR A 140 -2.80 14.77 13.06
C THR A 140 -2.68 15.37 14.46
N ASN A 141 -3.73 15.32 15.29
CA ASN A 141 -3.68 15.85 16.65
C ASN A 141 -2.52 15.27 17.45
N SER A 142 -1.66 16.16 17.99
CA SER A 142 -0.52 15.78 18.85
C SER A 142 0.50 14.84 18.21
N THR A 143 0.56 14.74 16.89
CA THR A 143 1.61 14.00 16.20
C THR A 143 2.91 14.81 16.17
N VAL A 144 4.05 14.13 16.15
CA VAL A 144 5.37 14.75 16.22
C VAL A 144 6.13 14.51 14.93
N PRO A 145 6.28 15.53 14.07
CA PRO A 145 7.09 15.43 12.86
C PRO A 145 8.57 15.64 13.17
N THR A 146 9.43 14.88 12.51
CA THR A 146 10.87 15.08 12.43
C THR A 146 11.35 14.94 11.00
N PHE A 147 12.42 15.59 10.61
CA PHE A 147 12.92 15.54 9.24
C PHE A 147 14.41 15.85 9.14
N THR A 148 14.99 15.33 8.06
CA THR A 148 16.34 15.61 7.56
C THR A 148 16.22 16.14 6.12
N ASP A 149 17.33 16.33 5.42
CA ASP A 149 17.33 16.84 4.04
C ASP A 149 16.53 15.97 3.07
N ASN A 150 16.53 14.64 3.25
CA ASN A 150 15.91 13.71 2.28
C ASN A 150 14.83 12.84 2.89
N SER A 151 14.53 13.00 4.18
CA SER A 151 13.58 12.12 4.86
C SER A 151 12.78 12.83 5.94
N PHE A 152 11.64 12.26 6.27
CA PHE A 152 10.80 12.67 7.39
C PHE A 152 10.28 11.46 8.17
N SER A 153 9.87 11.73 9.41
CA SER A 153 9.03 10.81 10.18
C SER A 153 7.94 11.57 10.90
N ILE A 154 6.79 10.95 11.07
CA ILE A 154 5.64 11.46 11.83
C ILE A 154 5.30 10.40 12.86
N THR A 155 5.52 10.68 14.14
CA THR A 155 5.16 9.79 15.24
C THR A 155 3.82 10.20 15.83
N GLY A 156 2.88 9.29 15.84
CA GLY A 156 1.57 9.45 16.47
C GLY A 156 1.34 8.43 17.58
N SER A 157 0.11 8.35 18.05
CA SER A 157 -0.28 7.42 19.12
C SER A 157 -0.34 5.96 18.69
N TYR A 158 -0.40 5.70 17.38
CA TYR A 158 -0.55 4.34 16.82
C TYR A 158 0.72 3.87 16.08
N ALA A 159 1.30 4.71 15.23
CA ALA A 159 2.42 4.33 14.39
C ALA A 159 3.39 5.50 14.15
N THR A 160 4.58 5.16 13.71
CA THR A 160 5.50 6.11 13.07
C THR A 160 5.41 5.91 11.56
N ILE A 161 5.14 7.00 10.83
CA ILE A 161 5.14 7.03 9.39
C ILE A 161 6.43 7.68 8.94
N SER A 162 7.15 7.04 8.04
CA SER A 162 8.42 7.56 7.54
C SER A 162 8.41 7.65 6.02
N GLY A 163 9.05 8.67 5.49
CA GLY A 163 9.21 8.83 4.05
C GLY A 163 10.58 9.35 3.67
N THR A 164 11.02 9.00 2.46
CA THR A 164 12.31 9.44 1.92
C THR A 164 12.21 9.64 0.41
N SER A 165 13.18 10.35 -0.16
CA SER A 165 13.29 10.59 -1.60
C SER A 165 14.74 10.52 -2.08
N ASN A 166 14.93 10.31 -3.40
CA ASN A 166 16.24 10.37 -4.05
C ASN A 166 16.75 11.80 -4.26
N VAL A 167 15.88 12.79 -4.13
CA VAL A 167 16.23 14.21 -4.27
C VAL A 167 16.10 14.91 -2.93
N LYS A 168 16.88 15.98 -2.76
CA LYS A 168 16.76 16.83 -1.59
C LYS A 168 15.38 17.50 -1.57
N MET A 169 14.72 17.45 -0.40
CA MET A 169 13.46 18.13 -0.16
C MET A 169 13.59 19.09 1.03
N ASN A 170 13.00 20.27 0.87
CA ASN A 170 12.91 21.23 1.96
C ASN A 170 11.68 20.91 2.80
N TYR A 171 11.86 20.12 3.85
CA TYR A 171 10.79 19.72 4.75
C TYR A 171 10.48 20.77 5.80
N ALA A 172 9.18 20.93 6.10
CA ALA A 172 8.70 21.75 7.21
C ALA A 172 7.39 21.14 7.78
N ALA A 173 7.15 21.42 9.07
CA ALA A 173 5.84 21.15 9.67
C ALA A 173 4.89 22.30 9.37
N LYS A 174 3.71 22.00 8.87
CA LYS A 174 2.66 22.92 8.46
C LYS A 174 1.34 22.64 9.17
N ASP A 175 0.43 23.59 9.20
CA ASP A 175 -0.90 23.40 9.81
C ASP A 175 -1.82 22.63 8.86
N SER A 176 -2.17 21.41 9.23
CA SER A 176 -3.00 20.51 8.41
C SER A 176 -4.41 21.06 8.15
N SER A 177 -4.91 21.99 8.97
CA SER A 177 -6.21 22.65 8.73
C SER A 177 -6.23 23.48 7.44
N MET A 178 -5.05 23.88 6.94
CA MET A 178 -4.89 24.65 5.71
C MET A 178 -4.85 23.76 4.45
N TYR A 179 -4.84 22.43 4.59
CA TYR A 179 -4.83 21.52 3.45
C TYR A 179 -5.97 21.78 2.44
N SER A 180 -7.19 21.95 2.94
CA SER A 180 -8.37 22.20 2.10
C SER A 180 -8.40 23.58 1.45
N SER A 181 -7.54 24.49 1.89
CA SER A 181 -7.39 25.84 1.31
C SER A 181 -6.40 25.86 0.13
N GLY A 182 -5.79 24.73 -0.18
CA GLY A 182 -4.88 24.53 -1.32
C GLY A 182 -3.39 24.51 -0.93
N VAL A 183 -2.57 24.18 -1.93
CA VAL A 183 -1.12 23.93 -1.75
C VAL A 183 -0.43 25.15 -1.14
N ASP A 184 -0.63 26.34 -1.70
CA ASP A 184 0.10 27.53 -1.27
C ASP A 184 -0.34 28.02 0.10
N ALA A 185 -1.61 27.86 0.45
CA ALA A 185 -2.12 28.16 1.78
C ALA A 185 -1.45 27.25 2.83
N LEU A 186 -1.29 25.97 2.52
CA LEU A 186 -0.57 25.04 3.39
C LEU A 186 0.92 25.42 3.50
N LEU A 187 1.59 25.72 2.38
CA LEU A 187 3.00 26.08 2.34
C LEU A 187 3.32 27.32 3.18
N THR A 188 2.43 28.31 3.21
CA THR A 188 2.61 29.54 3.98
C THR A 188 2.20 29.43 5.44
N SER A 189 1.53 28.35 5.83
CA SER A 189 1.08 28.13 7.20
C SER A 189 2.22 27.79 8.16
N THR A 190 1.94 27.92 9.45
CA THR A 190 2.85 27.48 10.52
C THR A 190 2.18 26.39 11.33
N ALA A 191 2.89 25.30 11.58
CA ALA A 191 2.35 24.19 12.36
C ALA A 191 1.95 24.63 13.78
N ALA A 192 0.80 24.11 14.20
CA ALA A 192 0.28 24.25 15.54
C ALA A 192 0.03 22.86 16.14
N ASN A 193 -1.15 22.60 16.69
CA ASN A 193 -1.50 21.31 17.32
C ASN A 193 -1.79 20.18 16.33
N GLN A 194 -1.95 20.50 15.05
CA GLN A 194 -2.28 19.57 13.98
C GLN A 194 -1.23 19.64 12.87
N PRO A 195 -0.01 19.13 13.09
CA PRO A 195 1.07 19.23 12.12
C PRO A 195 0.88 18.27 10.95
N MET A 196 1.24 18.73 9.76
CA MET A 196 1.44 17.96 8.55
C MET A 196 2.88 18.19 8.07
N VAL A 197 3.59 17.13 7.70
CA VAL A 197 4.90 17.28 7.06
C VAL A 197 4.69 17.69 5.62
N VAL A 198 5.38 18.75 5.21
CA VAL A 198 5.37 19.20 3.81
C VAL A 198 6.81 19.34 3.34
N GLY A 199 7.13 18.68 2.23
CA GLY A 199 8.41 18.77 1.53
C GLY A 199 8.23 19.43 0.17
N THR A 200 9.19 20.25 -0.23
CA THR A 200 9.23 20.88 -1.56
C THR A 200 10.52 20.55 -2.28
N THR A 201 10.46 20.43 -3.60
CA THR A 201 11.61 20.19 -4.47
C THR A 201 12.26 21.49 -4.98
N ASP A 202 12.12 22.59 -4.24
CA ASP A 202 12.70 23.90 -4.64
C ASP A 202 14.18 23.74 -5.03
N GLY A 203 14.51 24.17 -6.25
CA GLY A 203 15.87 24.07 -6.82
C GLY A 203 16.24 22.68 -7.36
N ASN A 204 15.31 21.74 -7.42
CA ASN A 204 15.54 20.44 -8.05
C ASN A 204 15.76 20.59 -9.57
N THR A 205 16.72 19.85 -10.10
CA THR A 205 17.07 19.82 -11.53
C THR A 205 16.59 18.56 -12.24
N GLU A 206 16.21 17.55 -11.47
CA GLU A 206 15.81 16.24 -11.99
C GLU A 206 14.35 16.21 -12.40
N ASN A 207 14.06 15.63 -13.54
CA ASN A 207 12.68 15.43 -14.02
C ASN A 207 11.99 14.22 -13.37
N THR A 208 12.74 13.38 -12.66
CA THR A 208 12.19 12.18 -12.03
C THR A 208 12.52 12.16 -10.54
N VAL A 209 11.47 12.13 -9.75
CA VAL A 209 11.55 12.02 -8.29
C VAL A 209 11.01 10.66 -7.87
N TYR A 210 11.83 9.92 -7.12
CA TYR A 210 11.44 8.67 -6.49
C TYR A 210 11.21 8.91 -5.00
N MET A 211 10.10 8.42 -4.49
CA MET A 211 9.70 8.59 -3.08
C MET A 211 9.30 7.23 -2.50
N MET A 212 9.55 7.05 -1.23
CA MET A 212 9.07 5.91 -0.45
C MET A 212 8.34 6.41 0.77
N ILE A 213 7.20 5.76 1.10
CA ILE A 213 6.52 5.92 2.37
C ILE A 213 6.33 4.55 3.02
N THR A 214 6.65 4.45 4.30
CA THR A 214 6.63 3.21 5.09
C THR A 214 6.18 3.49 6.52
N THR A 215 5.80 2.44 7.23
CA THR A 215 5.52 2.47 8.66
C THR A 215 6.72 2.04 9.51
N ASP A 216 7.80 1.64 8.87
CA ASP A 216 9.03 1.28 9.57
C ASP A 216 9.81 2.53 9.98
N SER A 217 10.49 2.43 11.12
CA SER A 217 11.41 3.47 11.56
C SER A 217 12.63 3.54 10.63
N PRO A 218 13.11 4.74 10.26
CA PRO A 218 14.31 4.88 9.44
C PRO A 218 15.55 4.21 10.02
N SER A 219 15.67 4.15 11.35
CA SER A 219 16.79 3.52 12.05
C SER A 219 16.76 2.00 12.00
N GLU A 220 15.60 1.39 11.78
CA GLU A 220 15.40 -0.06 11.75
C GLU A 220 15.41 -0.64 10.34
N ASN A 221 15.20 0.21 9.35
CA ASN A 221 15.04 -0.18 7.97
C ASN A 221 16.27 0.15 7.11
N LYS A 222 17.11 -0.86 6.84
CA LYS A 222 18.27 -0.68 5.96
C LYS A 222 17.95 -0.17 4.56
N TYR A 223 16.77 -0.55 4.03
CA TYR A 223 16.32 -0.12 2.69
C TYR A 223 15.95 1.35 2.64
N PHE A 224 15.64 1.98 3.78
CA PHE A 224 15.33 3.40 3.85
C PHE A 224 16.51 4.27 3.40
N ASN A 225 17.70 3.99 3.91
CA ASN A 225 18.92 4.71 3.52
C ASN A 225 19.40 4.30 2.11
N GLU A 226 19.28 3.02 1.78
CA GLU A 226 19.61 2.51 0.45
C GLU A 226 18.74 3.14 -0.64
N TYR A 227 17.46 3.39 -0.33
CA TYR A 227 16.53 4.02 -1.27
C TYR A 227 16.97 5.43 -1.68
N GLN A 228 17.59 6.20 -0.81
CA GLN A 228 18.07 7.55 -1.15
C GLN A 228 19.11 7.55 -2.27
N THR A 229 19.91 6.50 -2.39
CA THR A 229 20.96 6.38 -3.40
C THR A 229 20.59 5.51 -4.59
N ASN A 230 19.78 4.49 -4.36
CA ASN A 230 19.43 3.45 -5.35
C ASN A 230 17.93 3.41 -5.68
N ALA A 231 17.20 4.51 -5.44
CA ALA A 231 15.74 4.56 -5.57
C ALA A 231 15.22 4.07 -6.93
N ARG A 232 15.89 4.44 -8.00
CA ARG A 232 15.51 4.03 -9.36
C ARG A 232 15.59 2.52 -9.56
N GLU A 233 16.64 1.90 -9.06
CA GLU A 233 16.85 0.45 -9.17
C GLU A 233 15.81 -0.29 -8.32
N ILE A 234 15.68 0.08 -7.04
CA ILE A 234 14.70 -0.52 -6.12
C ILE A 234 13.28 -0.40 -6.66
N PHE A 235 12.91 0.75 -7.20
CA PHE A 235 11.60 0.96 -7.81
C PHE A 235 11.38 0.03 -9.00
N ASN A 236 12.35 -0.04 -9.93
CA ASN A 236 12.24 -0.87 -11.13
C ASN A 236 12.21 -2.36 -10.78
N ASP A 237 12.97 -2.81 -9.79
CA ASP A 237 12.97 -4.19 -9.32
C ASP A 237 11.60 -4.58 -8.77
N SER A 238 10.99 -3.70 -7.96
CA SER A 238 9.64 -3.91 -7.43
C SER A 238 8.60 -3.98 -8.56
N VAL A 239 8.65 -3.06 -9.53
CA VAL A 239 7.76 -3.10 -10.71
C VAL A 239 7.93 -4.40 -11.49
N ASN A 240 9.17 -4.84 -11.73
CA ASN A 240 9.47 -6.07 -12.46
C ASN A 240 9.01 -7.31 -11.68
N TYR A 241 9.18 -7.32 -10.35
CA TYR A 241 8.71 -8.40 -9.50
C TYR A 241 7.19 -8.59 -9.62
N PHE A 242 6.40 -7.52 -9.45
CA PHE A 242 4.95 -7.60 -9.53
C PHE A 242 4.44 -7.83 -10.95
N LYS A 243 5.16 -7.36 -11.97
CA LYS A 243 4.90 -7.78 -13.35
C LYS A 243 5.07 -9.29 -13.52
N GLY A 244 6.14 -9.87 -12.97
CA GLY A 244 6.35 -11.32 -12.94
C GLY A 244 5.21 -12.06 -12.25
N VAL A 245 4.75 -11.55 -11.10
CA VAL A 245 3.59 -12.09 -10.38
C VAL A 245 2.34 -12.05 -11.26
N ALA A 246 2.01 -10.91 -11.86
CA ALA A 246 0.82 -10.75 -12.71
C ALA A 246 0.85 -11.65 -13.96
N GLU A 247 2.03 -12.02 -14.42
CA GLU A 247 2.27 -12.89 -15.56
C GLU A 247 2.44 -14.38 -15.21
N THR A 248 2.24 -14.77 -13.94
CA THR A 248 2.32 -16.19 -13.52
C THR A 248 1.34 -17.06 -14.30
N ILE A 249 0.13 -16.57 -14.56
CA ILE A 249 -0.81 -17.24 -15.45
C ILE A 249 -1.01 -16.34 -16.66
N LYS A 250 -0.63 -16.83 -17.83
CA LYS A 250 -0.79 -16.12 -19.10
C LYS A 250 -1.91 -16.75 -19.91
N ILE A 251 -2.86 -15.93 -20.29
CA ILE A 251 -3.88 -16.28 -21.28
C ILE A 251 -3.84 -15.27 -22.42
N ASP A 252 -4.15 -15.73 -23.61
CA ASP A 252 -4.29 -14.88 -24.80
C ASP A 252 -5.60 -15.25 -25.48
N THR A 253 -6.62 -14.43 -25.24
CA THR A 253 -7.95 -14.58 -25.80
C THR A 253 -8.25 -13.41 -26.72
N PRO A 254 -9.22 -13.54 -27.64
CA PRO A 254 -9.68 -12.41 -28.45
C PRO A 254 -10.28 -11.27 -27.65
N ASP A 255 -10.66 -11.51 -26.37
CA ASP A 255 -11.23 -10.50 -25.48
C ASP A 255 -10.16 -9.93 -24.55
N PRO A 256 -9.76 -8.65 -24.73
CA PRO A 256 -8.74 -8.02 -23.89
C PRO A 256 -9.19 -7.83 -22.42
N TYR A 257 -10.51 -7.81 -22.15
CA TYR A 257 -11.04 -7.71 -20.78
C TYR A 257 -10.79 -9.00 -20.01
N ILE A 258 -10.95 -10.18 -20.66
CA ILE A 258 -10.65 -11.48 -20.05
C ILE A 258 -9.15 -11.57 -19.73
N ASN A 259 -8.28 -11.16 -20.66
CA ASN A 259 -6.83 -11.16 -20.44
C ASN A 259 -6.42 -10.24 -19.27
N SER A 260 -7.05 -9.07 -19.17
CA SER A 260 -6.81 -8.14 -18.08
C SER A 260 -7.36 -8.65 -16.74
N ALA A 261 -8.54 -9.26 -16.75
CA ALA A 261 -9.16 -9.83 -15.55
C ALA A 261 -8.31 -10.98 -14.97
N MET A 262 -7.70 -11.82 -15.80
CA MET A 262 -6.80 -12.88 -15.33
C MET A 262 -5.60 -12.31 -14.58
N ARG A 263 -4.95 -11.30 -15.12
CA ARG A 263 -3.82 -10.63 -14.44
C ARG A 263 -4.23 -10.01 -13.10
N ALA A 264 -5.37 -9.33 -13.08
CA ALA A 264 -5.92 -8.77 -11.84
C ALA A 264 -6.25 -9.86 -10.81
N GLN A 265 -6.77 -11.01 -11.26
CA GLN A 265 -7.06 -12.15 -10.40
C GLN A 265 -5.78 -12.73 -9.77
N VAL A 266 -4.71 -12.91 -10.55
CA VAL A 266 -3.41 -13.37 -10.04
C VAL A 266 -2.84 -12.41 -8.99
N MET A 267 -2.93 -11.10 -9.25
CA MET A 267 -2.52 -10.10 -8.26
C MET A 267 -3.39 -10.12 -6.99
N ALA A 268 -4.69 -10.35 -7.12
CA ALA A 268 -5.57 -10.49 -5.97
C ALA A 268 -5.23 -11.73 -5.13
N MET A 269 -4.86 -12.83 -5.78
CA MET A 269 -4.36 -14.03 -5.10
C MET A 269 -3.06 -13.76 -4.35
N ASP A 270 -2.10 -13.09 -4.96
CA ASP A 270 -0.86 -12.70 -4.28
C ASP A 270 -1.14 -11.81 -3.07
N ASN A 271 -2.11 -10.91 -3.16
CA ASN A 271 -2.48 -10.01 -2.06
C ASN A 271 -3.09 -10.70 -0.84
N ILE A 272 -3.65 -11.89 -0.98
CA ILE A 272 -4.18 -12.68 0.16
C ILE A 272 -3.16 -13.68 0.74
N TRP A 273 -1.97 -13.77 0.19
CA TRP A 273 -0.88 -14.52 0.79
C TRP A 273 -0.25 -13.71 1.93
N ASP A 274 -0.33 -14.22 3.13
CA ASP A 274 0.23 -13.65 4.35
C ASP A 274 1.04 -14.74 5.07
N ASN A 275 2.30 -14.88 4.64
CA ASN A 275 3.16 -15.95 5.12
C ASN A 275 3.07 -16.09 6.66
N PRO A 276 2.72 -17.26 7.20
CA PRO A 276 2.64 -18.58 6.53
C PRO A 276 1.21 -18.99 6.11
N VAL A 277 0.25 -18.11 6.04
CA VAL A 277 -1.16 -18.44 5.79
C VAL A 277 -1.74 -17.75 4.57
N ILE A 278 -2.75 -18.37 3.98
CA ILE A 278 -3.62 -17.74 2.99
C ILE A 278 -4.80 -17.13 3.73
N THR A 279 -5.00 -15.82 3.59
CA THR A 279 -6.08 -15.11 4.26
C THR A 279 -7.38 -15.18 3.45
N HIS A 280 -8.53 -15.04 4.13
CA HIS A 280 -9.83 -15.00 3.46
C HIS A 280 -9.99 -13.77 2.55
N GLY A 281 -9.39 -12.66 2.92
CA GLY A 281 -9.39 -11.42 2.14
C GLY A 281 -8.28 -10.49 2.58
N ALA A 282 -7.92 -9.54 1.73
CA ALA A 282 -6.93 -8.53 2.04
C ALA A 282 -7.50 -7.42 2.93
N ILE A 283 -8.82 -7.17 2.84
CA ILE A 283 -9.52 -6.12 3.61
C ILE A 283 -10.66 -6.78 4.36
N GLY A 284 -10.76 -6.55 5.65
CA GLY A 284 -11.75 -7.20 6.49
C GLY A 284 -11.70 -8.73 6.34
N TRP A 285 -12.10 -9.44 7.33
CA TRP A 285 -11.90 -10.90 7.34
C TRP A 285 -10.46 -11.31 7.04
N HIS A 286 -9.50 -10.45 7.42
CA HIS A 286 -8.07 -10.72 7.29
C HIS A 286 -7.68 -11.76 8.35
N ASN A 287 -8.11 -12.98 8.13
CA ASN A 287 -7.78 -14.14 8.96
C ASN A 287 -7.49 -15.34 8.05
N GLY A 288 -6.53 -16.11 8.42
CA GLY A 288 -6.22 -17.37 7.77
C GLY A 288 -7.36 -18.37 7.98
N GLN A 289 -7.91 -18.91 6.91
CA GLN A 289 -9.04 -19.84 6.93
C GLN A 289 -8.70 -21.20 6.28
N GLY A 290 -7.52 -21.70 6.50
CA GLY A 290 -7.12 -23.03 6.06
C GLY A 290 -7.12 -23.24 4.54
N GLY A 291 -7.31 -22.18 3.77
CA GLY A 291 -7.36 -22.24 2.31
C GLY A 291 -8.74 -22.11 1.69
N TRP A 292 -9.79 -21.98 2.47
CA TRP A 292 -11.14 -21.79 1.93
C TRP A 292 -11.21 -20.58 1.01
N ARG A 293 -11.78 -20.75 -0.18
CA ARG A 293 -11.87 -19.78 -1.27
C ARG A 293 -10.52 -19.36 -1.87
N GLY A 294 -9.57 -18.87 -1.07
CA GLY A 294 -8.27 -18.43 -1.56
C GLY A 294 -7.35 -19.58 -1.97
N GLY A 295 -7.34 -20.66 -1.19
CA GLY A 295 -6.42 -21.76 -1.39
C GLY A 295 -6.56 -22.51 -2.72
N TYR A 296 -7.78 -22.65 -3.23
CA TYR A 296 -8.08 -23.37 -4.46
C TYR A 296 -7.34 -22.82 -5.70
N CYS A 297 -7.08 -21.52 -5.73
CA CYS A 297 -6.43 -20.90 -6.86
C CYS A 297 -4.90 -21.03 -6.85
N PHE A 298 -4.27 -21.17 -5.67
CA PHE A 298 -2.82 -21.15 -5.53
C PHE A 298 -2.14 -22.36 -6.19
N VAL A 299 -2.77 -23.53 -6.07
CA VAL A 299 -2.24 -24.74 -6.72
C VAL A 299 -2.25 -24.56 -8.24
N ASN A 300 -3.36 -24.03 -8.79
CA ASN A 300 -3.50 -23.78 -10.22
C ASN A 300 -2.52 -22.72 -10.75
N ALA A 301 -2.08 -21.81 -9.90
CA ALA A 301 -1.06 -20.80 -10.21
C ALA A 301 0.38 -21.34 -10.11
N GLY A 302 0.57 -22.61 -9.75
CA GLY A 302 1.88 -23.21 -9.54
C GLY A 302 2.54 -22.76 -8.22
N TRP A 303 1.79 -22.14 -7.29
CA TRP A 303 2.31 -21.70 -5.98
C TRP A 303 2.19 -22.80 -4.92
N SER A 304 2.66 -24.00 -5.29
CA SER A 304 2.61 -25.20 -4.44
C SER A 304 3.33 -25.03 -3.11
N ASP A 305 4.43 -24.28 -3.10
CA ASP A 305 5.18 -24.00 -1.86
C ASP A 305 4.37 -23.18 -0.86
N ARG A 306 3.59 -22.20 -1.32
CA ARG A 306 2.70 -21.40 -0.47
C ARG A 306 1.60 -22.27 0.13
N ILE A 307 1.00 -23.17 -0.67
CA ILE A 307 0.00 -24.13 -0.19
C ILE A 307 0.62 -25.09 0.82
N LYS A 308 1.80 -25.64 0.55
CA LYS A 308 2.51 -26.50 1.48
C LYS A 308 2.77 -25.82 2.82
N THR A 309 3.27 -24.60 2.78
CA THR A 309 3.52 -23.79 3.97
C THR A 309 2.23 -23.55 4.75
N ASN A 310 1.14 -23.19 4.08
CA ASN A 310 -0.17 -23.00 4.70
C ASN A 310 -0.68 -24.29 5.36
N ILE A 311 -0.62 -25.44 4.68
CA ILE A 311 -1.00 -26.76 5.21
C ILE A 311 -0.18 -27.08 6.45
N GLN A 312 1.14 -26.97 6.39
CA GLN A 312 2.04 -27.29 7.50
C GLN A 312 1.76 -26.42 8.73
N ASN A 313 1.50 -25.12 8.54
CA ASN A 313 1.14 -24.21 9.63
C ASN A 313 -0.16 -24.63 10.33
N TYR A 314 -1.17 -25.01 9.58
CA TYR A 314 -2.44 -25.45 10.18
C TYR A 314 -2.33 -26.81 10.87
N ILE A 315 -1.61 -27.79 10.30
CA ILE A 315 -1.35 -29.10 10.91
C ILE A 315 -0.58 -28.93 12.22
N ALA A 316 0.44 -28.08 12.25
CA ALA A 316 1.22 -27.83 13.45
C ALA A 316 0.38 -27.24 14.62
N ARG A 317 -0.75 -26.62 14.31
CA ARG A 317 -1.67 -25.97 15.25
C ARG A 317 -2.95 -26.77 15.50
N GLN A 318 -3.05 -27.97 14.95
CA GLN A 318 -4.18 -28.86 15.18
C GLN A 318 -4.29 -29.22 16.66
N GLU A 319 -5.50 -29.15 17.23
CA GLU A 319 -5.75 -29.61 18.59
C GLU A 319 -5.51 -31.10 18.71
N LYS A 320 -4.64 -31.50 19.63
CA LYS A 320 -4.24 -32.89 19.81
C LYS A 320 -5.40 -33.81 20.24
N ASP A 321 -6.28 -33.27 21.09
CA ASP A 321 -7.36 -34.09 21.70
C ASP A 321 -8.58 -34.24 20.78
N THR A 322 -8.88 -33.25 19.98
CA THR A 322 -10.08 -33.21 19.13
C THR A 322 -9.79 -33.35 17.64
N GLY A 323 -8.54 -33.17 17.23
CA GLY A 323 -8.14 -33.10 15.83
C GLY A 323 -8.64 -31.84 15.10
N ARG A 324 -9.21 -30.84 15.83
CA ARG A 324 -9.80 -29.66 15.26
C ARG A 324 -8.74 -28.70 14.73
N ILE A 325 -9.05 -28.07 13.61
CA ILE A 325 -8.27 -26.99 13.00
C ILE A 325 -9.09 -25.71 13.07
N TRP A 326 -8.46 -24.65 13.58
CA TRP A 326 -9.06 -23.33 13.77
C TRP A 326 -8.57 -22.34 12.72
N ALA A 327 -9.34 -21.27 12.50
CA ALA A 327 -8.87 -20.11 11.78
C ALA A 327 -7.69 -19.44 12.51
N TYR A 328 -6.86 -18.71 11.81
CA TYR A 328 -5.69 -18.01 12.35
C TYR A 328 -5.83 -16.48 12.20
N PRO A 329 -5.45 -15.67 13.18
CA PRO A 329 -4.97 -16.02 14.54
C PRO A 329 -6.09 -16.33 15.54
N SER A 330 -7.34 -16.11 15.19
CA SER A 330 -8.48 -16.33 16.08
C SER A 330 -8.91 -17.79 16.10
N HIS A 331 -9.31 -18.27 17.28
CA HIS A 331 -10.03 -19.52 17.44
C HIS A 331 -11.50 -19.31 17.02
N ASP A 332 -11.73 -18.99 15.75
CA ASP A 332 -13.07 -18.88 15.21
C ASP A 332 -13.67 -20.28 15.07
N GLY A 333 -14.74 -20.55 15.79
CA GLY A 333 -15.34 -21.87 15.97
C GLY A 333 -16.04 -22.48 14.75
N ARG A 334 -15.57 -22.21 13.56
CA ARG A 334 -16.15 -22.76 12.33
C ARG A 334 -15.66 -24.17 12.07
N TYR A 335 -16.53 -25.13 12.27
CA TYR A 335 -16.25 -26.56 12.05
C TYR A 335 -15.80 -26.90 10.62
N ASN A 336 -16.15 -26.10 9.63
CA ASN A 336 -15.77 -26.33 8.24
C ASN A 336 -14.28 -26.16 7.96
N MET A 337 -13.49 -25.55 8.85
CA MET A 337 -12.04 -25.37 8.63
C MET A 337 -11.32 -26.72 8.50
N SER A 338 -11.67 -27.71 9.31
CA SER A 338 -11.07 -29.04 9.24
C SER A 338 -11.40 -29.75 7.93
N LEU A 339 -12.62 -29.58 7.40
CA LEU A 339 -13.02 -30.17 6.11
C LEU A 339 -12.30 -29.51 4.94
N VAL A 340 -12.17 -28.19 4.95
CA VAL A 340 -11.45 -27.44 3.94
C VAL A 340 -9.97 -27.82 3.89
N MET A 341 -9.36 -28.12 5.03
CA MET A 341 -7.98 -28.59 5.07
C MET A 341 -7.80 -29.94 4.39
N VAL A 342 -8.76 -30.86 4.53
CA VAL A 342 -8.73 -32.15 3.81
C VAL A 342 -8.76 -31.89 2.28
N ASP A 343 -9.65 -31.03 1.84
CA ASP A 343 -9.81 -30.67 0.43
C ASP A 343 -8.54 -30.04 -0.15
N ILE A 344 -7.93 -29.08 0.55
CA ILE A 344 -6.68 -28.45 0.13
C ILE A 344 -5.51 -29.44 0.08
N ILE A 345 -5.43 -30.35 1.05
CA ILE A 345 -4.40 -31.40 1.05
C ILE A 345 -4.56 -32.33 -0.16
N MET A 346 -5.81 -32.73 -0.47
CA MET A 346 -6.09 -33.56 -1.63
C MET A 346 -5.74 -32.83 -2.94
N GLN A 347 -6.13 -31.56 -3.09
CA GLN A 347 -5.74 -30.77 -4.25
C GLN A 347 -4.23 -30.62 -4.38
N TYR A 348 -3.53 -30.35 -3.27
CA TYR A 348 -2.07 -30.28 -3.27
C TYR A 348 -1.45 -31.59 -3.76
N TRP A 349 -1.93 -32.73 -3.25
CA TRP A 349 -1.47 -34.05 -3.66
C TRP A 349 -1.74 -34.32 -5.14
N ASP A 350 -2.94 -34.05 -5.63
CA ASP A 350 -3.33 -34.27 -7.03
C ASP A 350 -2.44 -33.51 -8.02
N TRP A 351 -1.91 -32.35 -7.63
CA TRP A 351 -1.08 -31.49 -8.48
C TRP A 351 0.43 -31.72 -8.31
N THR A 352 0.85 -32.22 -7.18
CA THR A 352 2.31 -32.32 -6.87
C THR A 352 2.80 -33.77 -6.73
N GLY A 353 1.90 -34.74 -6.61
CA GLY A 353 2.20 -36.13 -6.37
C GLY A 353 2.53 -36.40 -4.92
#